data_db925f1cfaf86dda185a339d6691cf57
#
_entry.id   db925f1cfaf86dda185a339d6691cf57
#
_cell.length_a   1.000
_cell.length_b   1.000
_cell.length_c   1.000
_cell.angle_alpha   90.00
_cell.angle_beta   90.00
_cell.angle_gamma   90.00
#
_symmetry.space_group_name_H-M   'P 1'
#
loop_
_entity.id
_entity.type
_entity.pdbx_description
1 polymer ?
#
loop_
_entity_poly.entity_id
_entity_poly.type
_entity_poly.pdbx_seq_one_letter_code
_entity_poly.pdbx_strand_id
1 'polypeptide(L)' 'MDQPQDDRVEQVWAEFLSVLDTLPPTTRAVFLLHVLFDADSADIERTLGVKPAACAQHLGQARRALDSLSPTGDSQ' A
#
# COMPACT_ATOMS: atom_id res chain seq x y z
N MET A 1 5.37 -27.56 7.50
CA MET A 1 5.67 -27.26 7.56
C MET A 1 5.95 -26.55 7.55
N ASP A 2 6.12 -26.41 7.66
CA ASP A 2 6.47 -25.77 7.80
C ASP A 2 7.06 -24.96 7.45
N GLN A 3 7.09 -24.44 7.38
CA GLN A 3 7.68 -23.70 7.06
C GLN A 3 8.24 -22.89 7.75
N PRO A 4 9.07 -22.86 7.58
CA PRO A 4 9.81 -22.12 8.35
C PRO A 4 9.41 -20.78 8.30
N GLN A 5 9.07 -20.34 9.24
CA GLN A 5 8.71 -19.18 9.30
C GLN A 5 9.76 -18.36 9.30
N ASP A 6 9.85 -17.49 8.52
CA ASP A 6 10.85 -16.52 8.53
C ASP A 6 10.30 -15.39 9.32
N ASP A 7 10.87 -15.12 10.45
CA ASP A 7 10.44 -14.03 11.29
C ASP A 7 10.50 -12.71 10.58
N ARG A 8 11.46 -12.54 9.67
CA ARG A 8 11.53 -11.30 8.93
C ARG A 8 10.35 -11.10 8.03
N VAL A 9 9.86 -12.16 7.41
CA VAL A 9 8.70 -12.06 6.56
C VAL A 9 7.48 -11.63 7.37
N GLU A 10 7.30 -12.24 8.52
CA GLU A 10 6.19 -11.86 9.38
C GLU A 10 6.31 -10.44 9.87
N GLN A 11 7.51 -10.03 10.21
CA GLN A 11 7.72 -8.68 10.71
C GLN A 11 7.45 -7.64 9.64
N VAL A 12 7.94 -7.87 8.43
CA VAL A 12 7.71 -6.96 7.32
C VAL A 12 6.22 -6.88 7.01
N TRP A 13 5.55 -8.02 7.04
CA TRP A 13 4.12 -8.05 6.77
C TRP A 13 3.35 -7.26 7.83
N ALA A 14 3.72 -7.42 9.09
CA ALA A 14 3.06 -6.69 10.17
C ALA A 14 3.29 -5.20 10.05
N GLU A 15 4.50 -4.80 9.68
CA GLU A 15 4.80 -3.39 9.49
C GLU A 15 4.04 -2.82 8.30
N PHE A 16 3.93 -3.58 7.23
CA PHE A 16 3.18 -3.16 6.07
C PHE A 16 1.72 -2.91 6.44
N LEU A 17 1.11 -3.83 7.16
CA LEU A 17 -0.27 -3.66 7.59
C LEU A 17 -0.41 -2.46 8.54
N SER A 18 0.57 -2.25 9.39
CA SER A 18 0.56 -1.13 10.31
C SER A 18 0.59 0.19 9.55
N VAL A 19 1.42 0.29 8.52
CA VAL A 19 1.48 1.50 7.72
C VAL A 19 0.15 1.73 7.00
N LEU A 20 -0.43 0.67 6.44
CA LEU A 20 -1.72 0.81 5.79
C LEU A 20 -2.77 1.33 6.76
N ASP A 21 -2.69 0.89 7.99
CA ASP A 21 -3.66 1.30 8.99
C ASP A 21 -3.53 2.78 9.35
N THR A 22 -2.37 3.38 9.11
CA THR A 22 -2.19 4.81 9.38
C THR A 22 -2.71 5.67 8.23
N LEU A 23 -2.99 5.09 7.08
CA LEU A 23 -3.47 5.86 5.95
C LEU A 23 -4.95 6.17 6.11
N PRO A 24 -5.41 7.31 5.59
CA PRO A 24 -6.84 7.59 5.56
C PRO A 24 -7.57 6.47 4.82
N PRO A 25 -8.83 6.21 5.16
CA PRO A 25 -9.54 5.09 4.52
C PRO A 25 -9.59 5.15 3.01
N THR A 26 -9.79 6.34 2.45
CA THR A 26 -9.85 6.46 1.00
C THR A 26 -8.49 6.16 0.36
N THR A 27 -7.42 6.67 0.97
CA THR A 27 -6.08 6.41 0.47
C THR A 27 -5.77 4.92 0.51
N ARG A 28 -6.14 4.27 1.60
CA ARG A 28 -5.91 2.84 1.75
C ARG A 28 -6.68 2.05 0.70
N ALA A 29 -7.94 2.42 0.48
CA ALA A 29 -8.77 1.72 -0.50
C ALA A 29 -8.21 1.90 -1.91
N VAL A 30 -7.80 3.11 -2.27
CA VAL A 30 -7.22 3.37 -3.58
C VAL A 30 -5.97 2.53 -3.78
N PHE A 31 -5.11 2.53 -2.77
CA PHE A 31 -3.87 1.79 -2.87
C PHE A 31 -4.12 0.30 -3.02
N LEU A 32 -5.02 -0.26 -2.23
CA LEU A 32 -5.29 -1.69 -2.29
C LEU A 32 -5.95 -2.10 -3.60
N LEU A 33 -6.85 -1.27 -4.11
CA LEU A 33 -7.44 -1.57 -5.41
C LEU A 33 -6.38 -1.58 -6.49
N HIS A 34 -5.47 -0.63 -6.45
CA HIS A 34 -4.43 -0.54 -7.45
C HIS A 34 -3.48 -1.73 -7.37
N VAL A 35 -3.05 -2.08 -6.18
CA VAL A 35 -2.01 -3.09 -6.00
C VAL A 35 -2.56 -4.50 -6.08
N LEU A 36 -3.68 -4.76 -5.43
CA LEU A 36 -4.19 -6.12 -5.34
C LEU A 36 -5.06 -6.50 -6.53
N PHE A 37 -5.78 -5.52 -7.09
CA PHE A 37 -6.71 -5.82 -8.16
C PHE A 37 -6.28 -5.24 -9.49
N ASP A 38 -5.11 -4.64 -9.52
CA ASP A 38 -4.56 -4.05 -10.73
C ASP A 38 -5.54 -3.07 -11.37
N ALA A 39 -6.30 -2.37 -10.54
CA ALA A 39 -7.28 -1.41 -11.01
C ALA A 39 -6.59 -0.14 -11.47
N ASP A 40 -7.00 0.38 -12.61
CA ASP A 40 -6.47 1.66 -13.06
C ASP A 40 -7.34 2.78 -12.50
N SER A 41 -6.98 4.02 -12.81
CA SER A 41 -7.69 5.15 -12.22
C SER A 41 -9.14 5.21 -12.63
N ALA A 42 -9.48 4.75 -13.85
CA ALA A 42 -10.85 4.72 -14.27
C ALA A 42 -11.67 3.70 -13.47
N ASP A 43 -11.08 2.55 -13.20
CA ASP A 43 -11.74 1.54 -12.38
C ASP A 43 -11.94 2.04 -10.96
N ILE A 44 -10.94 2.71 -10.42
CA ILE A 44 -11.03 3.23 -9.06
C ILE A 44 -12.08 4.31 -8.98
N GLU A 45 -12.15 5.17 -10.01
CA GLU A 45 -13.16 6.20 -10.03
C GLU A 45 -14.55 5.58 -10.04
N ARG A 46 -14.76 4.54 -10.85
CA ARG A 46 -16.05 3.88 -10.91
C ARG A 46 -16.43 3.24 -9.60
N THR A 47 -15.45 2.67 -8.91
CA THR A 47 -15.70 1.92 -7.70
C THR A 47 -15.87 2.83 -6.48
N LEU A 48 -15.01 3.84 -6.36
CA LEU A 48 -14.96 4.67 -5.16
C LEU A 48 -15.42 6.09 -5.38
N GLY A 49 -15.59 6.50 -6.61
CA GLY A 49 -15.94 7.90 -6.89
C GLY A 49 -14.77 8.84 -6.76
N VAL A 50 -13.54 8.32 -6.75
CA VAL A 50 -12.34 9.12 -6.60
C VAL A 50 -11.83 9.51 -7.98
N LYS A 51 -11.67 10.80 -8.21
CA LYS A 51 -11.24 11.31 -9.51
C LYS A 51 -9.80 10.88 -9.79
N PRO A 52 -9.43 10.75 -11.07
CA PRO A 52 -8.08 10.31 -11.42
C PRO A 52 -6.96 11.15 -10.80
N ALA A 53 -7.16 12.48 -10.75
CA ALA A 53 -6.13 13.34 -10.14
C ALA A 53 -5.97 13.05 -8.66
N ALA A 54 -7.10 12.84 -7.97
CA ALA A 54 -7.05 12.51 -6.56
C ALA A 54 -6.48 11.10 -6.36
N CYS A 55 -6.79 10.19 -7.28
CA CYS A 55 -6.25 8.85 -7.22
C CYS A 55 -4.71 8.88 -7.24
N ALA A 56 -4.13 9.69 -8.13
CA ALA A 56 -2.68 9.81 -8.18
C ALA A 56 -2.11 10.36 -6.88
N GLN A 57 -2.81 11.32 -6.26
CA GLN A 57 -2.36 11.86 -4.99
C GLN A 57 -2.41 10.81 -3.89
N HIS A 58 -3.47 10.03 -3.84
CA HIS A 58 -3.59 8.97 -2.84
C HIS A 58 -2.51 7.93 -3.02
N LEU A 59 -2.23 7.54 -4.26
CA LEU A 59 -1.17 6.57 -4.51
C LEU A 59 0.19 7.12 -4.12
N GLY A 60 0.44 8.39 -4.39
CA GLY A 60 1.69 9.02 -3.98
C GLY A 60 1.83 9.07 -2.48
N GLN A 61 0.74 9.35 -1.78
CA GLN A 61 0.75 9.38 -0.33
C GLN A 61 1.05 7.99 0.24
N ALA A 62 0.41 6.96 -0.31
CA ALA A 62 0.64 5.60 0.14
C ALA A 62 2.09 5.18 -0.11
N ARG A 63 2.63 5.54 -1.27
CA ARG A 63 4.00 5.20 -1.57
C ARG A 63 4.97 5.84 -0.61
N ARG A 64 4.73 7.11 -0.27
CA ARG A 64 5.62 7.78 0.67
C ARG A 64 5.56 7.14 2.05
N ALA A 65 4.37 6.74 2.46
CA ALA A 65 4.23 6.07 3.75
C ALA A 65 4.96 4.73 3.74
N LEU A 66 4.87 3.99 2.64
CA LEU A 66 5.51 2.69 2.56
C LEU A 66 7.03 2.80 2.39
N ASP A 67 7.50 3.92 1.86
CA ASP A 67 8.94 4.12 1.75
C ASP A 67 9.60 4.08 3.11
N SER A 68 8.89 4.45 4.15
CA SER A 68 9.47 4.42 5.48
C SER A 68 9.72 3.01 5.97
N LEU A 69 9.15 2.02 5.28
CA LEU A 69 9.43 0.64 5.63
C LEU A 69 10.69 0.11 4.98
N SER A 70 11.22 0.83 4.04
CA SER A 70 12.30 0.30 3.27
C SER A 70 13.50 0.11 4.13
N PRO A 71 13.83 -1.08 4.44
CA PRO A 71 14.87 -1.27 5.37
C PRO A 71 16.15 -1.19 4.70
N THR A 72 16.10 -1.30 3.51
CA THR A 72 17.25 -1.46 3.00
C THR A 72 17.82 -0.40 2.59
N GLY A 73 17.44 0.12 2.80
CA GLY A 73 18.13 1.02 2.56
C GLY A 73 19.35 0.84 2.17
N ASP A 74 19.13 0.32 2.09
CA ASP A 74 19.91 0.32 1.99
C ASP A 74 20.65 0.68 1.79
N SER A 75 20.85 0.82 1.55
CA SER A 75 21.53 1.06 1.40
C SER A 75 22.13 1.49 1.23
N GLN A 76 22.33 1.50 1.12
CA GLN A 76 22.85 1.84 0.98
C GLN A 76 23.11 2.09 0.80
#